data_2aa4a4361247ef27548cf6110a76e4ea
#
_entry.id   2aa4a4361247ef27548cf6110a76e4ea
#
_cell.length_a   1.000
_cell.length_b   1.000
_cell.length_c   1.000
_cell.angle_alpha   90.00
_cell.angle_beta   90.00
_cell.angle_gamma   90.00
#
_symmetry.space_group_name_H-M   'P 1'
#
loop_
_entity.id
_entity.type
_entity.pdbx_description
1 polymer ?
#
loop_
_entity_poly.entity_id
_entity_poly.type
_entity_poly.pdbx_seq_one_letter_code
_entity_poly.pdbx_strand_id
1 'polypeptide(L)'
;MNKIFYVLPLMLFTFLSYAQSPFESRIREIKNEISSIIQNEKEALRKEVENINLKLENKEITVEEANKQKNIASEKTAHKIETSIEPLEKEIQNLVRQEVNEETIAPKDNRIDNLEDIDDEEDVYNKKRNRNWNNNDFSFNWNRGRNSRRKSESITTSQFVFAFGLNNIVTDNDLGTIEGNGIRVSNSRFYEWGWTWKTRLAPNSAFLNLKYGMSLTYNNLRPDNNTYYVKNDKTTILAEHPFDLRDEPYFRMTNLVIPVHLEFDFSKKRKIDDDKTTIVRSQKSIRLGVGGYAGINTRTKQILKYRNDGLKTDQTTKGDYNTSDFIYGLSGYIGYKDISLYTKYDLNTIFTDNVTDQRNISFGLRFDFN
;
A
#
# COMPACT_ATOMS: atom_id res chain seq x y z
N MET A 1 22.18 -11.42 -34.84
CA MET A 1 21.82 -10.49 -33.72
C MET A 1 20.69 -11.03 -32.85
N ASN A 2 20.69 -12.32 -32.44
CA ASN A 2 19.56 -12.94 -31.73
C ASN A 2 19.95 -13.71 -30.47
N LYS A 3 21.04 -13.34 -29.78
CA LYS A 3 21.48 -14.05 -28.55
C LYS A 3 21.27 -13.26 -27.25
N ILE A 4 20.81 -12.00 -27.31
CA ILE A 4 20.58 -11.15 -26.12
C ILE A 4 19.18 -11.36 -25.52
N PHE A 5 18.22 -11.86 -26.29
CA PHE A 5 16.85 -12.06 -25.82
C PHE A 5 16.63 -13.26 -24.89
N TYR A 6 17.59 -14.20 -24.81
CA TYR A 6 17.47 -15.39 -23.93
C TYR A 6 18.19 -15.24 -22.60
N VAL A 7 18.97 -14.20 -22.39
CA VAL A 7 19.72 -14.00 -21.13
C VAL A 7 18.88 -13.25 -20.09
N LEU A 8 17.94 -12.40 -20.53
CA LEU A 8 17.10 -11.61 -19.63
C LEU A 8 16.10 -12.46 -18.80
N PRO A 9 15.39 -13.46 -19.39
CA PRO A 9 14.52 -14.34 -18.58
C PRO A 9 15.30 -15.33 -17.72
N LEU A 10 16.53 -15.68 -18.07
CA LEU A 10 17.36 -16.59 -17.26
C LEU A 10 17.91 -15.90 -16.00
N MET A 11 18.20 -14.61 -16.07
CA MET A 11 18.59 -13.81 -14.90
C MET A 11 17.41 -13.55 -13.92
N LEU A 12 16.17 -13.50 -14.41
CA LEU A 12 14.99 -13.38 -13.54
C LEU A 12 14.68 -14.66 -12.77
N PHE A 13 15.13 -15.84 -13.27
CA PHE A 13 14.91 -17.11 -12.60
C PHE A 13 15.94 -17.44 -11.51
N THR A 14 17.11 -16.82 -11.55
CA THR A 14 18.16 -17.06 -10.54
C THR A 14 17.96 -16.30 -9.23
N PHE A 15 17.04 -15.33 -9.18
CA PHE A 15 16.67 -14.64 -7.93
C PHE A 15 15.61 -15.37 -7.09
N LEU A 16 15.05 -16.48 -7.58
CA LEU A 16 14.04 -17.28 -6.87
C LEU A 16 14.63 -18.41 -6.00
N SER A 17 15.94 -18.51 -5.89
CA SER A 17 16.61 -19.55 -5.07
C SER A 17 17.38 -18.95 -3.88
N TYR A 18 16.86 -17.94 -3.23
CA TYR A 18 17.26 -17.66 -1.86
C TYR A 18 16.55 -18.69 -0.98
N ALA A 19 17.32 -19.58 -0.37
CA ALA A 19 16.85 -20.46 0.68
C ALA A 19 16.12 -19.59 1.71
N GLN A 20 14.81 -19.83 1.86
CA GLN A 20 14.00 -19.12 2.85
C GLN A 20 14.64 -19.36 4.21
N SER A 21 14.92 -18.30 4.95
CA SER A 21 15.45 -18.45 6.30
C SER A 21 14.45 -19.23 7.16
N PRO A 22 14.89 -20.03 8.13
CA PRO A 22 13.98 -20.71 9.07
C PRO A 22 12.99 -19.75 9.73
N PHE A 23 13.40 -18.52 9.93
CA PHE A 23 12.58 -17.40 10.42
C PHE A 23 11.41 -17.08 9.47
N GLU A 24 11.68 -16.85 8.17
CA GLU A 24 10.63 -16.54 7.20
C GLU A 24 9.63 -17.68 7.02
N SER A 25 10.10 -18.94 7.07
CA SER A 25 9.21 -20.12 6.98
C SER A 25 8.27 -20.19 8.19
N ARG A 26 8.78 -19.95 9.39
CA ARG A 26 7.99 -19.99 10.62
C ARG A 26 6.99 -18.84 10.71
N ILE A 27 7.37 -17.62 10.31
CA ILE A 27 6.44 -16.48 10.23
C ILE A 27 5.29 -16.77 9.25
N ARG A 28 5.58 -17.43 8.13
CA ARG A 28 4.55 -17.84 7.16
C ARG A 28 3.58 -18.88 7.73
N GLU A 29 4.10 -19.86 8.47
CA GLU A 29 3.28 -20.87 9.16
C GLU A 29 2.34 -20.19 10.18
N ILE A 30 2.88 -19.36 11.06
CA ILE A 30 2.08 -18.62 12.05
C ILE A 30 1.00 -17.76 11.38
N LYS A 31 1.33 -17.08 10.28
CA LYS A 31 0.33 -16.33 9.50
C LYS A 31 -0.79 -17.23 8.99
N ASN A 32 -0.48 -18.42 8.51
CA ASN A 32 -1.47 -19.38 8.03
C ASN A 32 -2.33 -19.92 9.19
N GLU A 33 -1.72 -20.19 10.34
CA GLU A 33 -2.42 -20.61 11.56
C GLU A 33 -3.41 -19.53 12.03
N ILE A 34 -2.98 -18.28 12.12
CA ILE A 34 -3.85 -17.14 12.45
C ILE A 34 -5.00 -17.02 11.47
N SER A 35 -4.71 -17.12 10.16
CA SER A 35 -5.74 -17.04 9.13
C SER A 35 -6.77 -18.17 9.24
N SER A 36 -6.31 -19.37 9.56
CA SER A 36 -7.18 -20.55 9.78
C SER A 36 -8.06 -20.38 11.01
N ILE A 37 -7.50 -19.91 12.13
CA ILE A 37 -8.27 -19.62 13.36
C ILE A 37 -9.38 -18.62 13.07
N ILE A 38 -9.04 -17.50 12.42
CA ILE A 38 -10.02 -16.46 12.07
C ILE A 38 -11.11 -17.01 11.15
N GLN A 39 -10.74 -17.81 10.14
CA GLN A 39 -11.70 -18.37 9.20
C GLN A 39 -12.66 -19.36 9.90
N ASN A 40 -12.14 -20.25 10.73
CA ASN A 40 -12.92 -21.23 11.45
C ASN A 40 -13.93 -20.58 12.43
N GLU A 41 -13.48 -19.57 13.18
CA GLU A 41 -14.35 -18.86 14.13
C GLU A 41 -15.41 -18.00 13.39
N LYS A 42 -15.09 -17.42 12.24
CA LYS A 42 -16.07 -16.75 11.39
C LYS A 42 -17.13 -17.70 10.84
N GLU A 43 -16.76 -18.91 10.45
CA GLU A 43 -17.72 -19.91 9.97
C GLU A 43 -18.61 -20.39 11.12
N ALA A 44 -18.05 -20.58 12.31
CA ALA A 44 -18.82 -20.92 13.49
C ALA A 44 -19.85 -19.83 13.83
N LEU A 45 -19.42 -18.56 13.84
CA LEU A 45 -20.30 -17.41 14.06
C LEU A 45 -21.42 -17.33 13.00
N ARG A 46 -21.07 -17.56 11.72
CA ARG A 46 -22.06 -17.58 10.64
C ARG A 46 -23.15 -18.60 10.88
N LYS A 47 -22.79 -19.83 11.26
CA LYS A 47 -23.76 -20.90 11.57
C LYS A 47 -24.63 -20.55 12.77
N GLU A 48 -24.03 -19.94 13.80
CA GLU A 48 -24.77 -19.50 15.00
C GLU A 48 -25.76 -18.39 14.66
N VAL A 49 -25.36 -17.39 13.87
CA VAL A 49 -26.23 -16.31 13.39
C VAL A 49 -27.35 -16.85 12.49
N GLU A 50 -27.05 -17.81 11.63
CA GLU A 50 -28.06 -18.46 10.77
C GLU A 50 -29.11 -19.21 11.62
N ASN A 51 -28.71 -19.92 12.65
CA ASN A 51 -29.62 -20.58 13.59
C ASN A 51 -30.49 -19.57 14.36
N ILE A 52 -29.93 -18.44 14.79
CA ILE A 52 -30.70 -17.36 15.43
C ILE A 52 -31.73 -16.78 14.46
N ASN A 53 -31.37 -16.62 13.18
CA ASN A 53 -32.30 -16.14 12.17
C ASN A 53 -33.45 -17.13 11.92
N LEU A 54 -33.18 -18.42 11.87
CA LEU A 54 -34.22 -19.46 11.72
C LEU A 54 -35.19 -19.44 12.91
N LYS A 55 -34.71 -19.27 14.14
CA LYS A 55 -35.57 -19.13 15.33
C LYS A 55 -36.44 -17.87 15.25
N LEU A 56 -35.91 -16.78 14.71
CA LEU A 56 -36.66 -15.55 14.49
C LEU A 56 -37.76 -15.73 13.42
N GLU A 57 -37.43 -16.37 12.30
CA GLU A 57 -38.35 -16.70 11.22
C GLU A 57 -39.49 -17.62 11.70
N ASN A 58 -39.18 -18.61 12.53
CA ASN A 58 -40.16 -19.50 13.15
C ASN A 58 -40.97 -18.84 14.26
N LYS A 59 -40.72 -17.55 14.58
CA LYS A 59 -41.36 -16.79 15.68
C LYS A 59 -41.10 -17.39 17.08
N GLU A 60 -40.01 -18.13 17.25
CA GLU A 60 -39.62 -18.71 18.55
C GLU A 60 -39.02 -17.66 19.45
N ILE A 61 -38.41 -16.61 18.89
CA ILE A 61 -37.79 -15.50 19.60
C ILE A 61 -38.23 -14.17 19.02
N THR A 62 -38.13 -13.09 19.80
CA THR A 62 -38.41 -11.72 19.35
C THR A 62 -37.21 -11.12 18.60
N VAL A 63 -37.43 -10.03 17.86
CA VAL A 63 -36.37 -9.29 17.16
C VAL A 63 -35.32 -8.76 18.14
N GLU A 64 -35.76 -8.29 19.31
CA GLU A 64 -34.86 -7.80 20.37
C GLU A 64 -33.98 -8.92 20.93
N GLU A 65 -34.58 -10.08 21.20
CA GLU A 65 -33.89 -11.27 21.67
C GLU A 65 -32.87 -11.78 20.63
N ALA A 66 -33.26 -11.82 19.34
CA ALA A 66 -32.35 -12.19 18.26
C ALA A 66 -31.15 -11.25 18.15
N ASN A 67 -31.35 -9.95 18.25
CA ASN A 67 -30.26 -8.97 18.22
C ASN A 67 -29.33 -9.12 19.44
N LYS A 68 -29.89 -9.36 20.61
CA LYS A 68 -29.11 -9.63 21.84
C LYS A 68 -28.26 -10.89 21.71
N GLN A 69 -28.86 -11.99 21.20
CA GLN A 69 -28.12 -13.26 20.99
C GLN A 69 -27.02 -13.10 19.95
N LYS A 70 -27.24 -12.37 18.85
CA LYS A 70 -26.20 -12.08 17.84
C LYS A 70 -25.04 -11.26 18.40
N ASN A 71 -25.32 -10.27 19.24
CA ASN A 71 -24.27 -9.49 19.89
C ASN A 71 -23.41 -10.35 20.84
N ILE A 72 -24.06 -11.18 21.66
CA ILE A 72 -23.37 -12.11 22.56
C ILE A 72 -22.51 -13.10 21.78
N ALA A 73 -23.05 -13.68 20.68
CA ALA A 73 -22.30 -14.58 19.82
C ALA A 73 -21.08 -13.90 19.19
N SER A 74 -21.23 -12.65 18.75
CA SER A 74 -20.16 -11.83 18.16
C SER A 74 -19.04 -11.54 19.18
N GLU A 75 -19.39 -11.10 20.38
CA GLU A 75 -18.43 -10.83 21.47
C GLU A 75 -17.69 -12.11 21.90
N LYS A 76 -18.41 -13.22 22.04
CA LYS A 76 -17.83 -14.52 22.36
C LYS A 76 -16.82 -14.98 21.30
N THR A 77 -17.18 -14.80 20.03
CA THR A 77 -16.28 -15.14 18.90
C THR A 77 -15.05 -14.24 18.88
N ALA A 78 -15.22 -12.93 19.09
CA ALA A 78 -14.10 -12.00 19.16
C ALA A 78 -13.11 -12.38 20.28
N HIS A 79 -13.61 -12.67 21.47
CA HIS A 79 -12.80 -13.10 22.61
C HIS A 79 -12.07 -14.43 22.35
N LYS A 80 -12.72 -15.39 21.67
CA LYS A 80 -12.08 -16.64 21.28
C LYS A 80 -10.94 -16.42 20.29
N ILE A 81 -11.15 -15.59 19.27
CA ILE A 81 -10.12 -15.23 18.30
C ILE A 81 -8.92 -14.62 19.03
N GLU A 82 -9.14 -13.62 19.88
CA GLU A 82 -8.11 -12.94 20.64
C GLU A 82 -7.30 -13.91 21.51
N THR A 83 -7.98 -14.75 22.30
CA THR A 83 -7.33 -15.75 23.16
C THR A 83 -6.53 -16.79 22.36
N SER A 84 -7.02 -17.18 21.19
CA SER A 84 -6.34 -18.17 20.34
C SER A 84 -5.14 -17.59 19.59
N ILE A 85 -5.13 -16.29 19.30
CA ILE A 85 -4.04 -15.60 18.59
C ILE A 85 -2.93 -15.14 19.54
N GLU A 86 -3.24 -14.83 20.79
CA GLU A 86 -2.28 -14.33 21.79
C GLU A 86 -0.96 -15.15 21.90
N PRO A 87 -0.99 -16.51 21.94
CA PRO A 87 0.25 -17.29 22.00
C PRO A 87 1.07 -17.15 20.69
N LEU A 88 0.42 -17.04 19.54
CA LEU A 88 1.08 -16.87 18.24
C LEU A 88 1.72 -15.48 18.10
N GLU A 89 1.07 -14.45 18.64
CA GLU A 89 1.65 -13.09 18.71
C GLU A 89 2.89 -13.06 19.60
N LYS A 90 2.88 -13.76 20.74
CA LYS A 90 4.05 -13.90 21.60
C LYS A 90 5.18 -14.65 20.90
N GLU A 91 4.85 -15.67 20.12
CA GLU A 91 5.84 -16.40 19.32
C GLU A 91 6.49 -15.52 18.26
N ILE A 92 5.69 -14.73 17.52
CA ILE A 92 6.21 -13.73 16.57
C ILE A 92 7.16 -12.76 17.26
N GLN A 93 6.79 -12.22 18.41
CA GLN A 93 7.66 -11.31 19.18
C GLN A 93 8.99 -11.96 19.56
N ASN A 94 8.96 -13.22 19.97
CA ASN A 94 10.17 -13.96 20.34
C ASN A 94 11.06 -14.24 19.12
N LEU A 95 10.48 -14.68 17.99
CA LEU A 95 11.20 -14.91 16.74
C LEU A 95 11.88 -13.63 16.22
N VAL A 96 11.17 -12.51 16.22
CA VAL A 96 11.75 -11.22 15.84
C VAL A 96 12.89 -10.81 16.77
N ARG A 97 12.76 -11.11 18.07
CA ARG A 97 13.82 -10.81 19.06
C ARG A 97 15.05 -11.67 18.87
N GLN A 98 14.88 -12.94 18.47
CA GLN A 98 15.99 -13.85 18.16
C GLN A 98 16.71 -13.43 16.87
N GLU A 99 16.00 -13.13 15.80
CA GLU A 99 16.59 -12.67 14.53
C GLU A 99 17.40 -11.39 14.70
N VAL A 100 16.87 -10.41 15.46
CA VAL A 100 17.59 -9.17 15.76
C VAL A 100 18.87 -9.42 16.59
N ASN A 101 18.88 -10.41 17.47
CA ASN A 101 20.06 -10.75 18.26
C ASN A 101 21.09 -11.54 17.46
N GLU A 102 20.68 -12.39 16.53
CA GLU A 102 21.60 -13.17 15.66
C GLU A 102 22.29 -12.28 14.62
N GLU A 103 21.63 -11.27 14.08
CA GLU A 103 22.27 -10.26 13.21
C GLU A 103 23.33 -9.42 13.94
N THR A 104 23.32 -9.41 15.28
CA THR A 104 24.28 -8.66 16.09
C THR A 104 25.55 -9.49 16.40
N ILE A 105 25.56 -10.79 16.09
CA ILE A 105 26.67 -11.72 16.36
C ILE A 105 27.29 -12.26 15.05
N ALA A 106 27.54 -11.40 14.08
CA ALA A 106 28.48 -11.73 13.00
C ALA A 106 29.91 -11.44 13.46
N PRO A 107 30.90 -12.34 13.24
CA PRO A 107 32.21 -12.26 13.89
C PRO A 107 32.97 -11.01 13.43
N LYS A 108 33.29 -10.16 14.37
CA LYS A 108 34.32 -9.12 14.22
C LYS A 108 35.68 -9.80 14.14
N ASP A 109 36.33 -9.66 13.00
CA ASP A 109 37.72 -9.98 12.81
C ASP A 109 38.59 -9.24 13.86
N ASN A 110 39.34 -10.03 14.65
CA ASN A 110 40.24 -9.57 15.66
C ASN A 110 41.44 -8.88 15.04
N ARG A 111 41.57 -7.58 15.26
CA ARG A 111 42.88 -6.95 15.39
C ARG A 111 42.92 -6.14 16.68
N ILE A 112 43.70 -6.70 17.61
CA ILE A 112 44.18 -6.09 18.82
C ILE A 112 45.18 -5.00 18.41
N ASP A 113 44.98 -3.80 18.87
CA ASP A 113 46.12 -2.94 19.27
C ASP A 113 45.68 -2.02 20.40
N ASN A 114 46.53 -2.08 21.41
CA ASN A 114 46.55 -1.42 22.70
C ASN A 114 46.50 0.11 22.60
N LEU A 115 45.95 0.74 23.61
CA LEU A 115 46.64 1.64 24.51
C LEU A 115 45.67 2.49 25.33
N GLU A 116 45.83 2.31 26.66
CA GLU A 116 45.99 3.26 27.76
C GLU A 116 44.92 4.35 28.02
N ASP A 117 44.39 4.17 29.20
CA ASP A 117 44.08 5.11 30.30
C ASP A 117 43.94 6.60 29.99
N ILE A 118 42.81 7.14 30.42
CA ILE A 118 42.76 8.32 31.29
C ILE A 118 41.39 8.37 31.99
N ASP A 119 41.47 8.38 33.31
CA ASP A 119 40.44 8.69 34.29
C ASP A 119 39.78 10.05 34.00
N ASP A 120 38.49 10.16 34.28
CA ASP A 120 38.00 11.20 35.17
C ASP A 120 36.52 10.93 35.54
N GLU A 121 36.31 11.10 36.81
CA GLU A 121 35.15 10.85 37.64
C GLU A 121 34.00 11.83 37.42
N GLU A 122 32.90 11.43 38.06
CA GLU A 122 31.70 12.20 38.48
C GLU A 122 30.61 12.48 37.44
N ASP A 123 29.50 11.80 37.55
CA ASP A 123 28.35 12.20 38.36
C ASP A 123 27.23 11.13 38.38
N VAL A 124 27.08 10.53 39.57
CA VAL A 124 25.95 9.73 39.96
C VAL A 124 24.82 10.69 40.32
N TYR A 125 23.73 10.67 39.55
CA TYR A 125 22.46 11.14 40.08
C TYR A 125 21.31 10.20 39.74
N ASN A 126 20.88 9.49 40.74
CA ASN A 126 19.62 8.75 40.87
C ASN A 126 18.43 9.54 40.38
N LYS A 127 17.65 8.96 39.51
CA LYS A 127 16.21 9.21 39.49
C LYS A 127 15.43 7.97 39.09
N LYS A 128 15.09 7.17 40.09
CA LYS A 128 13.95 6.26 40.01
C LYS A 128 12.73 7.09 39.65
N ARG A 129 12.11 6.84 38.50
CA ARG A 129 10.73 7.24 38.23
C ARG A 129 9.90 6.03 37.92
N ASN A 130 8.98 5.75 38.84
CA ASN A 130 7.79 4.94 38.67
C ASN A 130 7.18 5.17 37.28
N ARG A 131 7.09 4.13 36.46
CA ARG A 131 6.24 4.14 35.31
C ARG A 131 4.99 3.31 35.61
N ASN A 132 3.93 4.05 35.88
CA ASN A 132 2.57 3.56 35.81
C ASN A 132 2.29 3.17 34.35
N TRP A 133 1.94 1.93 34.13
CA TRP A 133 1.48 1.44 32.84
C TRP A 133 0.02 1.85 32.69
N ASN A 134 -0.24 2.85 31.85
CA ASN A 134 -1.55 3.06 31.25
C ASN A 134 -1.49 2.60 29.79
N ASN A 135 -2.32 1.63 29.49
CA ASN A 135 -2.60 1.12 28.15
C ASN A 135 -3.12 2.24 27.24
N ASN A 136 -2.68 2.21 26.02
CA ASN A 136 -3.09 2.86 24.79
C ASN A 136 -2.09 3.89 24.26
N ASP A 137 -0.99 3.38 23.70
CA ASP A 137 -0.28 4.11 22.66
C ASP A 137 0.48 3.10 21.79
N PHE A 138 -0.10 2.79 20.65
CA PHE A 138 0.59 2.14 19.53
C PHE A 138 1.50 3.19 18.89
N SER A 139 2.58 3.52 19.58
CA SER A 139 3.60 4.42 19.02
C SER A 139 4.68 3.58 18.34
N PHE A 140 4.69 3.59 17.01
CA PHE A 140 5.80 3.14 16.21
C PHE A 140 7.01 4.05 16.51
N ASN A 141 7.83 3.64 17.47
CA ASN A 141 9.00 4.41 17.88
C ASN A 141 10.17 4.07 16.96
N TRP A 142 10.32 4.85 15.88
CA TRP A 142 11.52 4.86 15.06
C TRP A 142 12.68 5.45 15.84
N ASN A 143 13.31 4.64 16.69
CA ASN A 143 14.51 5.04 17.41
C ASN A 143 15.69 5.06 16.42
N ARG A 144 15.80 6.14 15.63
CA ARG A 144 17.00 6.45 14.84
C ARG A 144 18.13 6.76 15.81
N GLY A 145 18.96 5.77 16.09
CA GLY A 145 20.14 5.93 16.92
C GLY A 145 21.00 7.12 16.46
N ARG A 146 21.48 7.93 17.40
CA ARG A 146 22.31 9.12 17.17
C ARG A 146 23.58 8.88 16.34
N ASN A 147 24.02 7.62 16.18
CA ASN A 147 25.21 7.24 15.40
C ASN A 147 24.99 7.20 13.88
N SER A 148 23.75 7.31 13.41
CA SER A 148 23.42 7.33 11.97
C SER A 148 23.91 8.61 11.24
N ARG A 149 24.29 9.65 11.96
CA ARG A 149 24.68 10.94 11.35
C ARG A 149 26.03 10.94 10.62
N ARG A 150 26.87 9.92 10.84
CA ARG A 150 28.22 9.82 10.25
C ARG A 150 28.36 8.80 9.12
N LYS A 151 27.32 8.02 8.80
CA LYS A 151 27.35 7.02 7.72
C LYS A 151 26.58 7.49 6.49
N SER A 152 27.10 7.17 5.31
CA SER A 152 26.38 7.29 4.05
C SER A 152 25.18 6.34 4.06
N GLU A 153 24.15 6.73 3.35
CA GLU A 153 22.98 5.88 3.05
C GLU A 153 23.41 4.70 2.17
N SER A 154 22.76 3.54 2.29
CA SER A 154 22.95 2.42 1.38
C SER A 154 22.79 2.83 -0.08
N ILE A 155 23.44 2.11 -1.00
CA ILE A 155 23.29 2.34 -2.45
C ILE A 155 21.83 2.12 -2.85
N THR A 156 21.21 1.06 -2.32
CA THR A 156 19.79 0.79 -2.48
C THR A 156 19.07 0.97 -1.15
N THR A 157 17.99 1.71 -1.15
CA THR A 157 17.09 1.90 0.00
C THR A 157 15.68 1.48 -0.37
N SER A 158 14.95 0.95 0.58
CA SER A 158 13.54 0.62 0.43
C SER A 158 12.66 1.72 0.99
N GLN A 159 11.51 1.96 0.37
CA GLN A 159 10.58 3.03 0.73
C GLN A 159 9.15 2.53 0.65
N PHE A 160 8.35 2.88 1.65
CA PHE A 160 6.91 2.78 1.53
C PHE A 160 6.39 4.02 0.79
N VAL A 161 5.54 3.81 -0.19
CA VAL A 161 4.94 4.87 -0.99
C VAL A 161 3.45 4.92 -0.72
N PHE A 162 2.96 6.12 -0.45
CA PHE A 162 1.54 6.43 -0.40
C PHE A 162 1.26 7.65 -1.28
N ALA A 163 0.24 7.56 -2.14
CA ALA A 163 -0.21 8.70 -2.92
C ALA A 163 -1.73 8.77 -2.96
N PHE A 164 -2.26 9.99 -3.04
CA PHE A 164 -3.67 10.23 -3.22
C PHE A 164 -3.92 11.56 -3.94
N GLY A 165 -5.05 11.67 -4.59
CA GLY A 165 -5.41 12.90 -5.30
C GLY A 165 -6.67 12.76 -6.13
N LEU A 166 -6.80 13.64 -7.09
CA LEU A 166 -7.90 13.70 -8.04
C LEU A 166 -7.66 12.71 -9.18
N ASN A 167 -8.74 12.17 -9.69
CA ASN A 167 -8.76 11.24 -10.81
C ASN A 167 -9.82 11.67 -11.82
N ASN A 168 -9.55 11.53 -13.11
CA ASN A 168 -10.52 11.82 -14.14
C ASN A 168 -10.19 11.06 -15.43
N ILE A 169 -10.94 11.33 -16.48
CA ILE A 169 -10.81 10.72 -17.79
C ILE A 169 -10.45 11.82 -18.82
N VAL A 170 -9.56 11.48 -19.69
CA VAL A 170 -9.28 12.22 -20.94
C VAL A 170 -9.88 11.45 -22.09
N THR A 171 -10.66 12.10 -22.91
CA THR A 171 -11.35 11.50 -24.07
C THR A 171 -10.59 11.87 -25.33
N ASP A 172 -10.32 10.88 -26.20
CA ASP A 172 -9.67 11.03 -27.51
C ASP A 172 -8.35 11.84 -27.45
N ASN A 173 -7.60 11.72 -26.35
CA ASN A 173 -6.35 12.46 -26.06
C ASN A 173 -6.52 13.99 -25.98
N ASP A 174 -7.72 14.49 -25.84
CA ASP A 174 -7.99 15.91 -25.65
C ASP A 174 -8.15 16.26 -24.18
N LEU A 175 -7.17 16.94 -23.60
CA LEU A 175 -7.20 17.39 -22.20
C LEU A 175 -8.36 18.38 -21.93
N GLY A 176 -8.89 19.06 -22.93
CA GLY A 176 -10.06 19.92 -22.79
C GLY A 176 -11.33 19.15 -22.41
N THR A 177 -11.35 17.83 -22.61
CA THR A 177 -12.50 16.98 -22.27
C THR A 177 -12.59 16.62 -20.79
N ILE A 178 -11.64 16.99 -19.95
CA ILE A 178 -11.67 16.75 -18.50
C ILE A 178 -12.92 17.37 -17.87
N GLU A 179 -13.36 18.51 -18.39
CA GLU A 179 -14.65 19.12 -18.06
C GLU A 179 -15.69 18.68 -19.10
N GLY A 180 -16.82 18.13 -18.63
CA GLY A 180 -17.93 17.74 -19.49
C GLY A 180 -17.92 16.30 -20.02
N ASN A 181 -16.97 15.45 -19.61
CA ASN A 181 -16.92 14.02 -19.96
C ASN A 181 -17.90 13.15 -19.15
N GLY A 182 -18.79 13.73 -18.36
CA GLY A 182 -19.73 13.00 -17.51
C GLY A 182 -19.13 12.45 -16.22
N ILE A 183 -17.89 12.81 -15.89
CA ILE A 183 -17.21 12.41 -14.65
C ILE A 183 -16.91 13.64 -13.80
N ARG A 184 -17.31 13.60 -12.55
CA ARG A 184 -17.11 14.68 -11.60
C ARG A 184 -15.66 14.78 -11.13
N VAL A 185 -14.98 15.87 -11.47
CA VAL A 185 -13.56 16.10 -11.15
C VAL A 185 -13.33 16.15 -9.63
N SER A 186 -14.16 16.86 -8.88
CA SER A 186 -13.92 17.12 -7.46
C SER A 186 -14.03 15.90 -6.56
N ASN A 187 -14.79 14.89 -6.95
CA ASN A 187 -15.08 13.71 -6.12
C ASN A 187 -14.45 12.40 -6.65
N SER A 188 -13.96 12.40 -7.88
CA SER A 188 -13.19 11.29 -8.42
C SER A 188 -11.78 11.32 -7.86
N ARG A 189 -11.34 10.23 -7.25
CA ARG A 189 -10.09 10.18 -6.50
C ARG A 189 -9.28 8.94 -6.82
N PHE A 190 -7.96 9.08 -6.82
CA PHE A 190 -7.08 7.92 -6.81
C PHE A 190 -6.39 7.76 -5.46
N TYR A 191 -6.01 6.53 -5.16
CA TYR A 191 -5.15 6.16 -4.04
C TYR A 191 -4.13 5.15 -4.55
N GLU A 192 -2.90 5.29 -4.11
CA GLU A 192 -1.81 4.36 -4.42
C GLU A 192 -1.01 4.09 -3.16
N TRP A 193 -0.69 2.84 -2.93
CA TRP A 193 0.23 2.40 -1.89
C TRP A 193 1.08 1.26 -2.40
N GLY A 194 2.34 1.30 -2.04
CA GLY A 194 3.28 0.33 -2.55
C GLY A 194 4.61 0.37 -1.85
N TRP A 195 5.45 -0.51 -2.29
CA TRP A 195 6.81 -0.63 -1.84
C TRP A 195 7.75 -0.40 -3.02
N THR A 196 8.71 0.52 -2.85
CA THR A 196 9.68 0.84 -3.89
C THR A 196 11.10 0.75 -3.37
N TRP A 197 11.99 0.36 -4.24
CA TRP A 197 13.43 0.42 -4.02
C TRP A 197 13.99 1.58 -4.82
N LYS A 198 14.87 2.33 -4.17
CA LYS A 198 15.62 3.42 -4.78
C LYS A 198 17.09 3.05 -4.79
N THR A 199 17.65 2.88 -5.99
CA THR A 199 19.06 2.52 -6.21
C THR A 199 19.79 3.70 -6.81
N ARG A 200 20.85 4.16 -6.14
CA ARG A 200 21.74 5.20 -6.67
C ARG A 200 22.54 4.65 -7.84
N LEU A 201 22.50 5.33 -8.98
CA LEU A 201 23.26 4.94 -10.17
C LEU A 201 24.74 5.40 -10.09
N ALA A 202 25.05 6.38 -9.24
CA ALA A 202 26.40 6.80 -8.92
C ALA A 202 26.67 6.62 -7.43
N PRO A 203 27.64 5.76 -7.01
CA PRO A 203 27.87 5.45 -5.59
C PRO A 203 28.17 6.67 -4.73
N ASN A 204 28.84 7.66 -5.29
CA ASN A 204 29.28 8.87 -4.60
C ASN A 204 28.36 10.09 -4.84
N SER A 205 27.16 9.90 -5.40
CA SER A 205 26.23 10.98 -5.69
C SER A 205 24.78 10.53 -5.45
N ALA A 206 24.00 11.36 -4.80
CA ALA A 206 22.56 11.16 -4.68
C ALA A 206 21.79 11.66 -5.91
N PHE A 207 22.46 12.27 -6.88
CA PHE A 207 21.82 13.01 -7.96
C PHE A 207 20.94 12.14 -8.85
N LEU A 208 21.41 10.97 -9.25
CA LEU A 208 20.66 10.09 -10.17
C LEU A 208 20.36 8.76 -9.51
N ASN A 209 19.07 8.44 -9.43
CA ASN A 209 18.57 7.22 -8.83
C ASN A 209 17.60 6.51 -9.76
N LEU A 210 17.60 5.19 -9.74
CA LEU A 210 16.55 4.36 -10.31
C LEU A 210 15.59 3.95 -9.19
N LYS A 211 14.29 4.30 -9.34
CA LYS A 211 13.23 3.85 -8.44
C LYS A 211 12.36 2.84 -9.17
N TYR A 212 12.13 1.72 -8.53
CA TYR A 212 11.28 0.64 -9.06
C TYR A 212 10.60 -0.07 -7.91
N GLY A 213 9.48 -0.73 -8.16
CA GLY A 213 8.76 -1.40 -7.10
C GLY A 213 7.45 -2.00 -7.54
N MET A 214 6.53 -2.12 -6.59
CA MET A 214 5.19 -2.63 -6.79
C MET A 214 4.20 -1.76 -6.03
N SER A 215 3.10 -1.40 -6.67
CA SER A 215 2.05 -0.58 -6.07
C SER A 215 0.67 -1.12 -6.40
N LEU A 216 -0.23 -1.00 -5.44
CA LEU A 216 -1.66 -1.21 -5.63
C LEU A 216 -2.31 0.15 -5.81
N THR A 217 -3.02 0.34 -6.93
CA THR A 217 -3.70 1.60 -7.24
C THR A 217 -5.21 1.41 -7.27
N TYR A 218 -5.92 2.40 -6.77
CA TYR A 218 -7.39 2.47 -6.77
C TYR A 218 -7.80 3.74 -7.52
N ASN A 219 -8.30 3.58 -8.73
CA ASN A 219 -8.83 4.66 -9.52
C ASN A 219 -10.35 4.68 -9.36
N ASN A 220 -10.86 5.72 -8.74
CA ASN A 220 -12.29 5.90 -8.49
C ASN A 220 -12.82 6.99 -9.40
N LEU A 221 -13.80 6.64 -10.22
CA LEU A 221 -14.53 7.58 -11.06
C LEU A 221 -15.92 7.77 -10.48
N ARG A 222 -16.39 9.00 -10.50
CA ARG A 222 -17.73 9.37 -10.07
C ARG A 222 -18.51 9.96 -11.23
N PRO A 223 -19.34 9.16 -11.91
CA PRO A 223 -20.26 9.65 -12.92
C PRO A 223 -21.15 10.77 -12.38
N ASP A 224 -21.43 11.75 -13.21
CA ASP A 224 -22.27 12.91 -12.90
C ASP A 224 -23.71 12.73 -13.41
N ASN A 225 -24.61 13.68 -13.13
CA ASN A 225 -25.94 13.79 -13.71
C ASN A 225 -26.80 12.50 -13.62
N ASN A 226 -26.80 11.83 -12.47
CA ASN A 226 -27.56 10.59 -12.25
C ASN A 226 -27.20 9.45 -13.21
N THR A 227 -25.97 9.46 -13.78
CA THR A 227 -25.50 8.44 -14.72
C THR A 227 -24.68 7.38 -14.02
N TYR A 228 -24.58 6.21 -14.64
CA TYR A 228 -23.78 5.07 -14.20
C TYR A 228 -23.26 4.28 -15.40
N TYR A 229 -22.19 3.49 -15.19
CA TYR A 229 -21.65 2.66 -16.25
C TYR A 229 -22.51 1.42 -16.49
N VAL A 230 -22.87 1.21 -17.74
CA VAL A 230 -23.63 0.04 -18.21
C VAL A 230 -22.81 -0.70 -19.26
N LYS A 231 -22.62 -1.99 -19.03
CA LYS A 231 -22.02 -2.89 -20.02
C LYS A 231 -23.08 -3.22 -21.06
N ASN A 232 -22.81 -2.87 -22.31
CA ASN A 232 -23.65 -3.20 -23.47
C ASN A 232 -22.82 -4.03 -24.45
N ASP A 233 -22.90 -5.35 -24.33
CA ASP A 233 -22.10 -6.34 -25.06
C ASP A 233 -20.59 -6.03 -24.95
N LYS A 234 -19.96 -5.54 -26.00
CA LYS A 234 -18.51 -5.20 -26.06
C LYS A 234 -18.18 -3.79 -25.59
N THR A 235 -19.17 -2.92 -25.44
CA THR A 235 -18.98 -1.53 -25.07
C THR A 235 -19.47 -1.24 -23.68
N THR A 236 -18.92 -0.23 -23.02
CA THR A 236 -19.36 0.25 -21.72
C THR A 236 -19.62 1.75 -21.79
N ILE A 237 -20.86 2.13 -21.59
CA ILE A 237 -21.35 3.50 -21.75
C ILE A 237 -21.90 4.07 -20.44
N LEU A 238 -21.94 5.39 -20.33
CA LEU A 238 -22.69 6.08 -19.30
C LEU A 238 -24.17 6.14 -19.71
N ALA A 239 -25.06 5.64 -18.85
CA ALA A 239 -26.49 5.70 -19.03
C ALA A 239 -27.15 6.37 -17.81
N GLU A 240 -28.30 6.99 -18.00
CA GLU A 240 -29.07 7.55 -16.90
C GLU A 240 -29.72 6.43 -16.07
N HIS A 241 -29.63 6.56 -14.73
CA HIS A 241 -30.22 5.58 -13.83
C HIS A 241 -31.74 5.83 -13.69
N PRO A 242 -32.59 4.77 -13.71
CA PRO A 242 -34.05 4.93 -13.67
C PRO A 242 -34.58 5.51 -12.35
N PHE A 243 -33.78 5.47 -11.27
CA PHE A 243 -34.11 6.06 -9.98
C PHE A 243 -33.12 7.15 -9.64
N ASP A 244 -33.52 8.15 -8.86
CA ASP A 244 -32.62 9.17 -8.35
C ASP A 244 -31.56 8.54 -7.42
N LEU A 245 -30.29 8.72 -7.80
CA LEU A 245 -29.18 8.25 -7.01
C LEU A 245 -29.02 9.15 -5.77
N ARG A 246 -29.06 8.54 -4.60
CA ARG A 246 -28.95 9.24 -3.33
C ARG A 246 -27.55 9.78 -3.08
N ASP A 247 -26.54 8.99 -3.49
CA ASP A 247 -25.13 9.34 -3.44
C ASP A 247 -24.56 9.17 -4.85
N GLU A 248 -23.49 9.89 -5.15
CA GLU A 248 -22.81 9.76 -6.43
C GLU A 248 -22.39 8.31 -6.71
N PRO A 249 -22.63 7.80 -7.92
CA PRO A 249 -22.14 6.51 -8.34
C PRO A 249 -20.63 6.39 -8.13
N TYR A 250 -20.19 5.17 -7.92
CA TYR A 250 -18.81 4.91 -7.58
C TYR A 250 -18.29 3.76 -8.43
N PHE A 251 -17.49 4.11 -9.44
CA PHE A 251 -16.84 3.13 -10.30
C PHE A 251 -15.37 3.05 -9.94
N ARG A 252 -14.91 1.88 -9.48
CA ARG A 252 -13.55 1.65 -9.02
C ARG A 252 -12.85 0.59 -9.84
N MET A 253 -11.68 0.94 -10.34
CA MET A 253 -10.69 0.03 -10.88
C MET A 253 -9.56 -0.15 -9.88
N THR A 254 -9.20 -1.39 -9.61
CA THR A 254 -8.09 -1.75 -8.72
C THR A 254 -7.00 -2.40 -9.55
N ASN A 255 -5.80 -1.82 -9.55
CA ASN A 255 -4.72 -2.26 -10.41
C ASN A 255 -3.47 -2.58 -9.58
N LEU A 256 -2.78 -3.65 -9.96
CA LEU A 256 -1.45 -3.96 -9.47
C LEU A 256 -0.45 -3.49 -10.53
N VAL A 257 0.43 -2.56 -10.17
CA VAL A 257 1.36 -1.92 -11.12
C VAL A 257 2.81 -2.00 -10.63
N ILE A 258 3.72 -2.04 -11.57
CA ILE A 258 5.17 -1.95 -11.38
C ILE A 258 5.62 -0.58 -11.90
N PRO A 259 5.81 0.41 -11.02
CA PRO A 259 6.36 1.70 -11.39
C PRO A 259 7.88 1.62 -11.59
N VAL A 260 8.40 2.35 -12.55
CA VAL A 260 9.84 2.56 -12.80
C VAL A 260 10.09 4.03 -13.10
N HIS A 261 10.94 4.68 -12.30
CA HIS A 261 11.27 6.11 -12.45
C HIS A 261 12.77 6.34 -12.42
N LEU A 262 13.24 7.28 -13.23
CA LEU A 262 14.52 7.96 -13.02
C LEU A 262 14.26 9.17 -12.11
N GLU A 263 14.91 9.19 -10.97
CA GLU A 263 14.81 10.28 -10.00
C GLU A 263 16.09 11.09 -9.99
N PHE A 264 15.96 12.39 -10.23
CA PHE A 264 16.99 13.40 -10.05
C PHE A 264 16.85 14.02 -8.66
N ASP A 265 17.78 13.75 -7.76
CA ASP A 265 17.77 14.22 -6.38
C ASP A 265 18.87 15.27 -6.19
N PHE A 266 18.48 16.50 -5.91
CA PHE A 266 19.38 17.64 -5.74
C PHE A 266 19.95 17.76 -4.32
N SER A 267 19.91 16.68 -3.54
CA SER A 267 20.49 16.63 -2.20
C SER A 267 22.01 16.80 -2.23
N LYS A 268 22.52 17.76 -1.44
CA LYS A 268 23.94 18.06 -1.37
C LYS A 268 24.69 16.98 -0.58
N LYS A 269 25.90 16.68 -1.05
CA LYS A 269 26.88 15.87 -0.32
C LYS A 269 27.38 16.64 0.89
N ARG A 270 27.62 15.93 2.00
CA ARG A 270 28.25 16.52 3.18
C ARG A 270 29.67 15.95 3.33
N LYS A 271 30.67 16.83 3.36
CA LYS A 271 32.02 16.46 3.72
C LYS A 271 32.20 16.62 5.23
N ILE A 272 32.93 15.73 5.86
CA ILE A 272 33.37 15.85 7.26
C ILE A 272 34.83 16.28 7.18
N ASP A 273 35.16 17.40 7.84
CA ASP A 273 36.47 18.06 7.72
C ASP A 273 37.66 17.22 8.21
N ASP A 274 37.48 16.34 9.19
CA ASP A 274 38.56 15.53 9.76
C ASP A 274 38.92 14.28 8.96
N ASP A 275 38.00 13.79 8.16
CA ASP A 275 38.18 12.51 7.44
C ASP A 275 37.84 12.69 5.97
N LYS A 276 38.51 12.89 5.04
CA LYS A 276 38.20 12.91 3.59
C LYS A 276 36.93 12.16 3.18
N THR A 277 36.05 11.85 4.15
CA THR A 277 34.85 11.00 4.02
C THR A 277 33.66 11.84 3.54
N THR A 278 33.14 11.49 2.38
CA THR A 278 31.94 12.13 1.84
C THR A 278 30.71 11.33 2.25
N ILE A 279 29.80 11.97 2.97
CA ILE A 279 28.48 11.38 3.30
C ILE A 279 27.49 11.75 2.21
N VAL A 280 26.90 10.71 1.61
CA VAL A 280 25.84 10.83 0.61
C VAL A 280 24.52 10.46 1.26
N ARG A 281 23.54 11.35 1.17
CA ARG A 281 22.16 11.12 1.63
C ARG A 281 21.19 11.67 0.59
N SER A 282 20.21 10.88 0.27
CA SER A 282 19.14 11.27 -0.64
C SER A 282 17.95 11.88 0.11
N GLN A 283 16.99 12.43 -0.61
CA GLN A 283 15.74 13.00 -0.08
C GLN A 283 15.94 14.13 0.95
N LYS A 284 16.92 14.99 0.73
CA LYS A 284 17.14 16.15 1.62
C LYS A 284 16.87 17.49 0.94
N SER A 285 16.55 17.46 -0.36
CA SER A 285 16.30 18.63 -1.20
C SER A 285 15.16 18.37 -2.19
N ILE A 286 15.12 19.19 -3.25
CA ILE A 286 14.19 19.02 -4.37
C ILE A 286 14.50 17.70 -5.09
N ARG A 287 13.46 17.01 -5.54
CA ARG A 287 13.53 15.79 -6.34
C ARG A 287 12.60 15.91 -7.53
N LEU A 288 13.06 15.42 -8.66
CA LEU A 288 12.28 15.29 -9.88
C LEU A 288 12.35 13.84 -10.33
N GLY A 289 11.21 13.18 -10.46
CA GLY A 289 11.12 11.82 -10.97
C GLY A 289 10.30 11.78 -12.25
N VAL A 290 10.80 11.08 -13.24
CA VAL A 290 10.10 10.82 -14.51
C VAL A 290 10.20 9.35 -14.85
N GLY A 291 9.12 8.78 -15.35
CA GLY A 291 9.08 7.36 -15.68
C GLY A 291 7.72 6.91 -16.13
N GLY A 292 7.46 5.63 -15.93
CA GLY A 292 6.20 5.02 -16.27
C GLY A 292 5.88 3.84 -15.36
N TYR A 293 4.81 3.19 -15.67
CA TYR A 293 4.34 2.00 -14.97
C TYR A 293 3.65 1.07 -15.96
N ALA A 294 3.68 -0.20 -15.61
CA ALA A 294 2.90 -1.23 -16.28
C ALA A 294 2.29 -2.16 -15.23
N GLY A 295 1.14 -2.75 -15.53
CA GLY A 295 0.45 -3.62 -14.58
C GLY A 295 -0.81 -4.26 -15.13
N ILE A 296 -1.61 -4.79 -14.23
CA ILE A 296 -2.84 -5.48 -14.54
C ILE A 296 -4.01 -4.94 -13.71
N ASN A 297 -5.20 -4.93 -14.31
CA ASN A 297 -6.44 -4.71 -13.58
C ASN A 297 -6.80 -5.98 -12.82
N THR A 298 -6.88 -5.89 -11.51
CA THR A 298 -7.22 -7.03 -10.65
C THR A 298 -8.68 -7.09 -10.29
N ARG A 299 -9.38 -5.95 -10.35
CA ARG A 299 -10.82 -5.89 -10.01
C ARG A 299 -11.44 -4.59 -10.48
N THR A 300 -12.62 -4.71 -11.10
CA THR A 300 -13.52 -3.60 -11.36
C THR A 300 -14.82 -3.78 -10.59
N LYS A 301 -15.35 -2.69 -10.01
CA LYS A 301 -16.66 -2.71 -9.33
C LYS A 301 -17.37 -1.37 -9.44
N GLN A 302 -18.70 -1.42 -9.45
CA GLN A 302 -19.57 -0.26 -9.36
C GLN A 302 -20.46 -0.36 -8.12
N ILE A 303 -20.65 0.77 -7.43
CA ILE A 303 -21.52 0.89 -6.27
C ILE A 303 -22.54 1.99 -6.59
N LEU A 304 -23.80 1.64 -6.49
CA LEU A 304 -24.95 2.52 -6.68
C LEU A 304 -25.77 2.57 -5.40
N LYS A 305 -26.23 3.76 -5.02
CA LYS A 305 -27.09 3.95 -3.87
C LYS A 305 -28.29 4.78 -4.29
N TYR A 306 -29.47 4.19 -4.25
CA TYR A 306 -30.70 4.83 -4.68
C TYR A 306 -31.87 4.52 -3.75
N ARG A 307 -33.01 5.16 -4.01
CA ARG A 307 -34.27 4.82 -3.36
C ARG A 307 -35.22 4.25 -4.40
N ASN A 308 -35.85 3.13 -4.04
CA ASN A 308 -36.94 2.55 -4.79
C ASN A 308 -38.12 2.36 -3.83
N ASP A 309 -39.26 2.96 -4.13
CA ASP A 309 -40.49 2.92 -3.32
C ASP A 309 -40.25 3.24 -1.83
N GLY A 310 -39.41 4.25 -1.56
CA GLY A 310 -39.08 4.67 -0.21
C GLY A 310 -37.99 3.81 0.48
N LEU A 311 -37.64 2.66 -0.08
CA LEU A 311 -36.60 1.78 0.44
C LEU A 311 -35.21 2.23 -0.04
N LYS A 312 -34.24 2.23 0.88
CA LYS A 312 -32.83 2.51 0.56
C LYS A 312 -32.20 1.23 0.00
N THR A 313 -31.65 1.32 -1.20
CA THR A 313 -30.95 0.23 -1.86
C THR A 313 -29.49 0.58 -2.08
N ASP A 314 -28.60 -0.29 -1.62
CA ASP A 314 -27.15 -0.20 -1.86
C ASP A 314 -26.76 -1.39 -2.74
N GLN A 315 -26.52 -1.13 -4.03
CA GLN A 315 -26.17 -2.14 -5.01
C GLN A 315 -24.67 -2.11 -5.30
N THR A 316 -23.99 -3.24 -5.13
CA THR A 316 -22.59 -3.42 -5.52
C THR A 316 -22.48 -4.45 -6.62
N THR A 317 -22.09 -4.03 -7.80
CA THR A 317 -21.84 -4.90 -8.95
C THR A 317 -20.34 -5.04 -9.17
N LYS A 318 -19.86 -6.27 -9.21
CA LYS A 318 -18.46 -6.62 -9.51
C LYS A 318 -18.46 -7.43 -10.78
N GLY A 319 -17.52 -7.16 -11.66
CA GLY A 319 -17.40 -7.93 -12.90
C GLY A 319 -16.56 -7.21 -13.93
N ASP A 320 -16.48 -7.83 -15.08
CA ASP A 320 -15.86 -7.26 -16.24
C ASP A 320 -16.83 -6.24 -16.89
N TYR A 321 -16.40 -4.98 -16.86
CA TYR A 321 -17.05 -3.86 -17.56
C TYR A 321 -16.35 -3.57 -18.89
N ASN A 322 -15.81 -4.58 -19.59
CA ASN A 322 -14.94 -4.41 -20.75
C ASN A 322 -13.73 -3.51 -20.46
N THR A 323 -13.28 -3.49 -19.19
CA THR A 323 -12.10 -2.74 -18.80
C THR A 323 -10.83 -3.44 -19.27
N SER A 324 -9.83 -2.68 -19.69
CA SER A 324 -8.54 -3.22 -20.11
C SER A 324 -7.89 -4.03 -18.98
N ASP A 325 -7.47 -5.25 -19.29
CA ASP A 325 -6.76 -6.13 -18.36
C ASP A 325 -5.35 -5.61 -18.06
N PHE A 326 -4.70 -5.03 -19.07
CA PHE A 326 -3.36 -4.45 -18.95
C PHE A 326 -3.45 -2.94 -18.85
N ILE A 327 -2.62 -2.39 -17.95
CA ILE A 327 -2.50 -0.96 -17.73
C ILE A 327 -1.04 -0.58 -17.88
N TYR A 328 -0.79 0.46 -18.65
CA TYR A 328 0.53 1.06 -18.74
C TYR A 328 0.39 2.55 -18.99
N GLY A 329 1.35 3.31 -18.49
CA GLY A 329 1.27 4.75 -18.57
C GLY A 329 2.55 5.45 -18.20
N LEU A 330 2.50 6.77 -18.28
CA LEU A 330 3.55 7.67 -17.85
C LEU A 330 3.22 8.22 -16.46
N SER A 331 4.27 8.48 -15.69
CA SER A 331 4.13 9.14 -14.40
C SER A 331 5.33 10.01 -14.11
N GLY A 332 5.08 11.09 -13.38
CA GLY A 332 6.13 12.01 -12.99
C GLY A 332 5.79 12.69 -11.66
N TYR A 333 6.82 13.11 -10.97
CA TYR A 333 6.66 13.85 -9.73
C TYR A 333 7.75 14.90 -9.54
N ILE A 334 7.39 15.97 -8.86
CA ILE A 334 8.32 16.97 -8.34
C ILE A 334 8.06 17.12 -6.85
N GLY A 335 9.10 17.07 -6.03
CA GLY A 335 8.93 17.10 -4.60
C GLY A 335 10.08 17.67 -3.83
N TYR A 336 9.82 17.88 -2.55
CA TYR A 336 10.79 18.31 -1.57
C TYR A 336 10.79 17.32 -0.40
N LYS A 337 11.96 16.75 -0.11
CA LYS A 337 12.11 15.68 0.90
C LYS A 337 11.16 14.51 0.60
N ASP A 338 10.24 14.23 1.51
CA ASP A 338 9.38 13.05 1.47
C ASP A 338 8.04 13.30 0.75
N ILE A 339 7.73 14.56 0.39
CA ILE A 339 6.45 14.97 -0.22
C ILE A 339 6.68 15.41 -1.66
N SER A 340 5.81 14.99 -2.56
CA SER A 340 5.86 15.32 -4.00
C SER A 340 4.47 15.60 -4.56
N LEU A 341 4.39 16.52 -5.52
CA LEU A 341 3.28 16.57 -6.47
C LEU A 341 3.48 15.43 -7.47
N TYR A 342 2.44 14.69 -7.75
CA TYR A 342 2.49 13.47 -8.54
C TYR A 342 1.40 13.48 -9.60
N THR A 343 1.77 13.10 -10.82
CA THR A 343 0.84 12.94 -11.94
C THR A 343 1.03 11.60 -12.62
N LYS A 344 -0.08 11.02 -13.09
CA LYS A 344 -0.13 9.77 -13.86
C LYS A 344 -1.04 9.96 -15.05
N TYR A 345 -0.68 9.33 -16.17
CA TYR A 345 -1.49 9.28 -17.37
C TYR A 345 -1.40 7.89 -18.01
N ASP A 346 -2.54 7.22 -18.08
CA ASP A 346 -2.65 5.92 -18.74
C ASP A 346 -2.55 6.09 -20.27
N LEU A 347 -1.65 5.35 -20.90
CA LEU A 347 -1.50 5.35 -22.37
C LEU A 347 -2.49 4.39 -23.03
N ASN A 348 -2.92 3.35 -22.32
CA ASN A 348 -4.01 2.49 -22.75
C ASN A 348 -5.37 3.08 -22.39
N THR A 349 -6.40 2.63 -23.09
CA THR A 349 -7.79 2.98 -22.80
C THR A 349 -8.31 2.25 -21.56
N ILE A 350 -9.27 2.86 -20.86
CA ILE A 350 -9.96 2.23 -19.73
C ILE A 350 -10.80 1.06 -20.20
N PHE A 351 -11.51 1.22 -21.34
CA PHE A 351 -12.36 0.20 -21.95
C PHE A 351 -11.78 -0.25 -23.28
N THR A 352 -11.87 -1.53 -23.60
CA THR A 352 -11.20 -2.15 -24.75
C THR A 352 -11.84 -1.82 -26.10
N ASP A 353 -13.17 -1.84 -26.16
CA ASP A 353 -13.91 -1.79 -27.44
C ASP A 353 -14.87 -0.59 -27.55
N ASN A 354 -14.66 0.44 -26.74
CA ASN A 354 -15.50 1.64 -26.83
C ASN A 354 -15.17 2.46 -28.08
N VAL A 355 -16.20 3.08 -28.63
CA VAL A 355 -16.09 3.98 -29.82
C VAL A 355 -15.20 5.19 -29.48
N THR A 356 -15.27 5.67 -28.25
CA THR A 356 -14.53 6.81 -27.75
C THR A 356 -13.41 6.32 -26.84
N ASP A 357 -12.19 6.72 -27.14
CA ASP A 357 -11.01 6.42 -26.35
C ASP A 357 -11.03 7.18 -25.03
N GLN A 358 -11.11 6.48 -23.92
CA GLN A 358 -11.08 7.07 -22.58
C GLN A 358 -9.83 6.61 -21.84
N ARG A 359 -9.00 7.57 -21.42
CA ARG A 359 -7.75 7.33 -20.68
C ARG A 359 -7.80 7.97 -19.31
N ASN A 360 -7.25 7.27 -18.34
CA ASN A 360 -7.24 7.76 -16.97
C ASN A 360 -6.11 8.76 -16.74
N ILE A 361 -6.43 9.88 -16.08
CA ILE A 361 -5.47 10.86 -15.61
C ILE A 361 -5.62 11.05 -14.10
N SER A 362 -4.51 11.16 -13.40
CA SER A 362 -4.49 11.38 -11.96
C SER A 362 -3.49 12.46 -11.59
N PHE A 363 -3.86 13.30 -10.62
CA PHE A 363 -3.01 14.35 -10.09
C PHE A 363 -3.18 14.46 -8.58
N GLY A 364 -2.08 14.51 -7.81
CA GLY A 364 -2.19 14.57 -6.36
C GLY A 364 -0.85 14.68 -5.63
N LEU A 365 -0.87 14.23 -4.38
CA LEU A 365 0.28 14.20 -3.50
C LEU A 365 0.80 12.76 -3.37
N ARG A 366 2.13 12.65 -3.33
CA ARG A 366 2.87 11.41 -3.09
C ARG A 366 3.81 11.59 -1.92
N PHE A 367 3.84 10.59 -1.06
CA PHE A 367 4.70 10.50 0.12
C PHE A 367 5.61 9.28 -0.04
N ASP A 368 6.91 9.50 0.10
CA ASP A 368 7.94 8.47 0.04
C ASP A 368 8.58 8.35 1.43
N PHE A 369 8.17 7.34 2.20
CA PHE A 369 8.69 7.09 3.55
C PHE A 369 9.89 6.14 3.48
N ASN A 370 11.04 6.61 3.99
CA ASN A 370 12.32 5.89 3.95
C ASN A 370 12.77 5.51 5.37
#